data_55234319b357e570d1e7bf992095ac59
#
_entry.id   55234319b357e570d1e7bf992095ac59
#
_cell.length_a   1.000
_cell.length_b   1.000
_cell.length_c   1.000
_cell.angle_alpha   90.00
_cell.angle_beta   90.00
_cell.angle_gamma   90.00
#
_symmetry.space_group_name_H-M   'P 1'
#
loop_
_entity.id
_entity.type
_entity.pdbx_description
1 polymer ?
#
loop_
_entity_poly.entity_id
_entity_poly.type
_entity_poly.pdbx_seq_one_letter_code
_entity_poly.pdbx_strand_id
1 'polypeptide(L)' 'MGKSDYYEAEGKVTSLIPGGKFLVELTNGVEITGHLSGKMRLNKINVLVNDRVTVEISPYDLTQGRISYRFK' A
#
# COMPACT_ATOMS: atom_id res chain seq x y z
N MET A 1 -2.58 2.25 21.24
CA MET A 1 -2.10 2.48 20.88
C MET A 1 -1.67 2.35 19.57
N GLY A 2 -1.02 1.62 19.14
CA GLY A 2 -0.40 1.63 17.88
C GLY A 2 -1.26 1.74 16.69
N LYS A 3 -2.46 1.20 16.67
CA LYS A 3 -3.19 1.23 15.46
C LYS A 3 -3.70 2.56 15.13
N SER A 4 -3.84 3.43 16.05
CA SER A 4 -4.33 4.74 15.74
C SER A 4 -3.26 5.63 15.14
N ASP A 5 -2.03 5.15 15.04
CA ASP A 5 -0.95 5.95 14.50
C ASP A 5 -0.80 5.86 13.01
N TYR A 6 -1.66 5.12 12.33
CA TYR A 6 -1.56 4.98 10.89
C TYR A 6 -2.56 5.86 10.18
N TYR A 7 -2.16 6.38 9.03
CA TYR A 7 -3.07 7.05 8.13
C TYR A 7 -3.52 6.09 7.06
N GLU A 8 -4.77 6.13 6.69
CA GLU A 8 -5.25 5.38 5.55
C GLU A 8 -5.34 6.30 4.35
N ALA A 9 -4.87 5.84 3.21
CA ALA A 9 -4.93 6.61 1.99
C ALA A 9 -5.22 5.68 0.83
N GLU A 10 -5.87 6.21 -0.19
CA GLU A 10 -6.08 5.46 -1.41
C GLU A 10 -5.01 5.79 -2.40
N GLY A 11 -4.62 4.80 -3.19
CA GLY A 11 -3.65 5.01 -4.23
C GLY A 11 -3.81 4.00 -5.33
N LYS A 12 -2.99 4.14 -6.36
CA LYS A 12 -2.99 3.23 -7.48
C LYS A 12 -1.58 2.68 -7.65
N VAL A 13 -1.49 1.37 -7.84
CA VAL A 13 -0.19 0.74 -8.07
C VAL A 13 0.30 1.14 -9.45
N THR A 14 1.47 1.76 -9.51
CA THR A 14 2.02 2.22 -10.77
C THR A 14 3.14 1.33 -11.26
N SER A 15 3.75 0.56 -10.37
CA SER A 15 4.88 -0.29 -10.78
C SER A 15 5.06 -1.41 -9.79
N LEU A 16 5.64 -2.50 -10.24
CA LEU A 16 6.01 -3.61 -9.37
C LEU A 16 7.51 -3.52 -9.14
N ILE A 17 7.91 -3.62 -7.88
CA ILE A 17 9.32 -3.54 -7.50
C ILE A 17 9.77 -4.92 -7.08
N PRO A 18 10.94 -5.37 -7.52
CA PRO A 18 11.45 -6.68 -7.10
C PRO A 18 11.52 -6.76 -5.59
N GLY A 19 11.30 -7.95 -5.05
CA GLY A 19 11.31 -8.15 -3.61
C GLY A 19 9.94 -8.06 -2.96
N GLY A 20 8.88 -8.11 -3.76
CA GLY A 20 7.53 -8.13 -3.20
C GLY A 20 7.00 -6.77 -2.80
N LYS A 21 7.51 -5.72 -3.41
CA LYS A 21 7.07 -4.37 -3.11
C LYS A 21 6.38 -3.76 -4.33
N PHE A 22 5.68 -2.66 -4.08
CA PHE A 22 4.92 -1.99 -5.13
C PHE A 22 5.14 -0.49 -5.01
N LEU A 23 5.14 0.18 -6.14
CA LEU A 23 5.14 1.63 -6.14
C LEU A 23 3.70 2.07 -6.24
N VAL A 24 3.26 2.87 -5.29
CA VAL A 24 1.86 3.29 -5.21
C VAL A 24 1.80 4.80 -5.27
N GLU A 25 1.02 5.32 -6.19
CA GLU A 25 0.80 6.75 -6.29
C GLU A 25 -0.48 7.09 -5.57
N LEU A 26 -0.38 7.91 -4.54
CA LEU A 26 -1.54 8.31 -3.76
C LEU A 26 -2.37 9.34 -4.52
N THR A 27 -3.59 9.54 -4.08
CA THR A 27 -4.49 10.48 -4.77
C THR A 27 -3.99 11.91 -4.73
N ASN A 28 -3.11 12.24 -3.78
CA ASN A 28 -2.52 13.56 -3.71
C ASN A 28 -1.25 13.69 -4.56
N GLY A 29 -0.91 12.68 -5.34
CA GLY A 29 0.24 12.74 -6.23
C GLY A 29 1.55 12.27 -5.62
N VAL A 30 1.56 11.91 -4.36
CA VAL A 30 2.78 11.44 -3.71
C VAL A 30 2.95 9.95 -3.99
N GLU A 31 4.17 9.53 -4.32
CA GLU A 31 4.46 8.11 -4.51
C GLU A 31 5.11 7.54 -3.28
N ILE A 32 4.68 6.36 -2.90
CA ILE A 32 5.27 5.65 -1.78
C ILE A 32 5.55 4.22 -2.19
N THR A 33 6.40 3.56 -1.41
CA THR A 33 6.65 2.13 -1.59
C THR A 33 5.66 1.37 -0.71
N GLY A 34 4.90 0.47 -1.30
CA GLY A 34 3.93 -0.33 -0.58
C GLY A 34 4.33 -1.79 -0.52
N HIS A 35 3.90 -2.47 0.52
CA HIS A 35 4.07 -3.91 0.62
C HIS A 35 2.78 -4.51 1.13
N LEU A 36 2.56 -5.78 0.85
CA LEU A 36 1.32 -6.43 1.23
C LEU A 36 1.26 -6.60 2.74
N SER A 37 0.07 -6.41 3.31
CA SER A 37 -0.13 -6.73 4.72
C SER A 37 -0.05 -8.23 4.90
N GLY A 38 0.15 -8.67 6.13
CA GLY A 38 0.19 -10.09 6.41
C GLY A 38 -1.11 -10.78 6.05
N LYS A 39 -2.23 -10.10 6.25
CA LYS A 39 -3.53 -10.67 5.92
C LYS A 39 -3.68 -10.89 4.43
N MET A 40 -3.26 -9.93 3.61
CA MET A 40 -3.34 -10.09 2.17
C MET A 40 -2.41 -11.18 1.68
N ARG A 41 -1.26 -11.31 2.33
CA ARG A 41 -0.33 -12.35 1.97
C ARG A 41 -0.89 -13.73 2.29
N LEU A 42 -1.52 -13.87 3.43
CA LEU A 42 -2.14 -15.13 3.82
C LEU A 42 -3.28 -15.50 2.90
N ASN A 43 -4.03 -14.52 2.43
CA ASN A 43 -5.15 -14.77 1.54
C ASN A 43 -4.74 -14.85 0.08
N LYS A 44 -3.45 -14.73 -0.19
CA LYS A 44 -2.90 -14.85 -1.54
C LYS A 44 -3.56 -13.88 -2.51
N ILE A 45 -3.80 -12.67 -2.05
CA ILE A 45 -4.39 -11.66 -2.89
C ILE A 45 -3.30 -11.06 -3.77
N ASN A 46 -3.51 -11.10 -5.08
CA ASN A 46 -2.56 -10.55 -6.03
C ASN A 46 -2.88 -9.09 -6.31
N VAL A 47 -1.84 -8.27 -6.34
CA VAL A 47 -1.97 -6.86 -6.66
C VAL A 47 -1.20 -6.61 -7.94
N LEU A 48 -1.83 -5.94 -8.89
CA LEU A 48 -1.24 -5.71 -10.20
C LEU A 48 -1.12 -4.22 -10.46
N VAL A 49 -0.33 -3.88 -11.47
CA VAL A 49 -0.22 -2.49 -11.90
C VAL A 49 -1.61 -1.98 -12.30
N ASN A 50 -1.90 -0.76 -11.92
CA ASN A 50 -3.19 -0.08 -12.12
C ASN A 50 -4.29 -0.51 -11.16
N ASP A 51 -4.01 -1.40 -10.24
CA ASP A 51 -4.99 -1.72 -9.21
C ASP A 51 -5.09 -0.58 -8.21
N ARG A 52 -6.29 -0.32 -7.75
CA ARG A 52 -6.50 0.66 -6.70
C ARG A 52 -6.44 -0.05 -5.36
N VAL A 53 -5.75 0.55 -4.43
CA VAL A 53 -5.51 -0.07 -3.14
C VAL A 53 -5.66 0.97 -2.03
N THR A 54 -5.92 0.48 -0.83
CA THR A 54 -5.83 1.28 0.38
C THR A 54 -4.51 0.95 1.04
N VAL A 55 -3.78 1.98 1.42
CA VAL A 55 -2.51 1.78 2.12
C VAL A 55 -2.59 2.42 3.50
N GLU A 56 -1.91 1.80 4.44
CA GLU A 56 -1.73 2.34 5.78
C GLU A 56 -0.33 2.89 5.88
N ILE A 57 -0.22 4.17 6.18
CA ILE A 57 1.05 4.89 6.17
C ILE A 57 1.39 5.29 7.58
N SER A 58 2.58 4.93 8.05
CA SER A 58 3.03 5.32 9.36
C SER A 58 3.42 6.79 9.35
N PRO A 59 3.03 7.56 10.36
CA PRO A 59 3.48 8.94 10.45
C PRO A 59 4.99 9.06 10.70
N TYR A 60 5.63 7.96 11.10
CA TYR A 60 7.06 7.97 11.33
C TYR A 60 7.85 7.76 10.05
N ASP A 61 7.21 7.28 8.99
CA ASP A 61 7.88 7.07 7.72
C ASP A 61 6.84 7.20 6.62
N LEU A 62 6.73 8.39 6.07
CA LEU A 62 5.70 8.69 5.08
C LEU A 62 6.05 8.20 3.69
N THR A 63 7.22 7.59 3.53
CA THR A 63 7.65 7.09 2.22
C THR A 63 7.26 5.64 2.00
N GLN A 64 6.75 4.97 3.02
CA GLN A 64 6.38 3.57 2.92
C GLN A 64 4.99 3.36 3.49
N GLY A 65 4.31 2.36 2.97
CA GLY A 65 2.99 2.03 3.45
C GLY A 65 2.73 0.55 3.30
N ARG A 66 1.67 0.11 3.96
CA ARG A 66 1.25 -1.27 3.91
C ARG A 66 -0.07 -1.33 3.17
N ILE A 67 -0.12 -2.13 2.11
CA ILE A 67 -1.34 -2.31 1.35
C ILE A 67 -2.27 -3.19 2.17
N SER A 68 -3.40 -2.64 2.59
CA SER A 68 -4.33 -3.34 3.45
C SER A 68 -5.59 -3.79 2.73
N TYR A 69 -5.87 -3.24 1.56
CA TYR A 69 -7.09 -3.57 0.85
C TYR A 69 -6.88 -3.28 -0.63
N ARG A 70 -7.49 -4.09 -1.48
CA ARG A 70 -7.41 -3.92 -2.91
C ARG A 70 -8.83 -3.77 -3.45
N PHE A 71 -9.05 -2.70 -4.19
CA PHE A 71 -10.35 -2.49 -4.83
C PHE A 71 -10.39 -3.25 -6.14
N LYS A 72 -11.59 -3.60 -6.53
CA LYS A 72 -11.73 -4.30 -7.78
C LYS A 72 -11.95 -3.41 -8.95
#